data_200e7e3e6125de023271890cefc29d32
#
_entry.id   200e7e3e6125de023271890cefc29d32
#
_cell.length_a   1.000
_cell.length_b   1.000
_cell.length_c   1.000
_cell.angle_alpha   90.00
_cell.angle_beta   90.00
_cell.angle_gamma   90.00
#
_symmetry.space_group_name_H-M   'P 1'
#
loop_
_entity.id
_entity.type
_entity.pdbx_description
1 polymer ?
#
loop_
_entity_poly.entity_id
_entity_poly.type
_entity_poly.pdbx_seq_one_letter_code
_entity_poly.pdbx_strand_id
1 'polypeptide(L)'
;MTHVVRVRPAVGMQQLVGVPYVVALGICGKMEGAGIAWPHTIVDATSKEVLSEVVSHAGYDEGMFVDVTLDVDESLDEAVRTCVDAWAAALAGRPVLGPLAPVLEEYANKVTLLGEDVLVTYPNGKVYAQGTFVGLDVWGRATVRLVNGQELEFAAERFGIRPAI
;
A
#
# COMPACT_ATOMS: atom_id res chain seq x y z
N MET A 1 0.76 -14.29 -14.34
CA MET A 1 0.65 -13.52 -15.60
C MET A 1 0.18 -12.09 -15.29
N THR A 2 0.92 -11.13 -15.77
CA THR A 2 0.62 -9.72 -15.52
C THR A 2 -0.63 -9.29 -16.29
N HIS A 3 -1.51 -8.59 -15.63
CA HIS A 3 -2.70 -8.01 -16.26
C HIS A 3 -3.08 -6.70 -15.58
N VAL A 4 -4.03 -5.99 -16.18
CA VAL A 4 -4.45 -4.66 -15.71
C VAL A 4 -5.92 -4.72 -15.30
N VAL A 5 -6.22 -4.17 -14.13
CA VAL A 5 -7.59 -3.96 -13.65
C VAL A 5 -7.85 -2.47 -13.60
N ARG A 6 -8.84 -2.01 -14.34
CA ARG A 6 -9.25 -0.59 -14.30
C ARG A 6 -10.37 -0.41 -13.29
N VAL A 7 -10.19 0.56 -12.39
CA VAL A 7 -11.21 0.94 -11.41
C VAL A 7 -11.53 2.43 -11.54
N ARG A 8 -12.76 2.81 -11.20
CA ARG A 8 -13.24 4.20 -11.28
C ARG A 8 -13.88 4.61 -9.95
N PRO A 9 -13.11 4.68 -8.86
CA PRO A 9 -13.68 5.01 -7.56
C PRO A 9 -14.14 6.47 -7.52
N ALA A 10 -15.31 6.71 -6.95
CA ALA A 10 -15.86 8.06 -6.79
C ALA A 10 -15.31 8.69 -5.51
N VAL A 11 -14.03 9.05 -5.54
CA VAL A 11 -13.32 9.67 -4.42
C VAL A 11 -12.64 10.95 -4.88
N GLY A 12 -12.13 11.74 -3.93
CA GLY A 12 -11.34 12.93 -4.25
C GLY A 12 -10.04 12.56 -4.96
N MET A 13 -9.56 13.45 -5.82
CA MET A 13 -8.35 13.21 -6.61
C MET A 13 -7.15 12.83 -5.72
N GLN A 14 -7.00 13.51 -4.58
CA GLN A 14 -5.89 13.23 -3.65
C GLN A 14 -6.01 11.84 -3.02
N GLN A 15 -7.23 11.30 -2.94
CA GLN A 15 -7.49 9.99 -2.33
C GLN A 15 -7.14 8.84 -3.26
N LEU A 16 -6.94 9.10 -4.55
CA LEU A 16 -6.59 8.06 -5.52
C LEU A 16 -5.26 7.37 -5.21
N VAL A 17 -4.38 8.02 -4.47
CA VAL A 17 -3.11 7.41 -4.03
C VAL A 17 -3.34 6.21 -3.11
N GLY A 18 -4.53 6.08 -2.52
CA GLY A 18 -4.89 4.93 -1.70
C GLY A 18 -5.25 3.68 -2.47
N VAL A 19 -5.54 3.79 -3.76
CA VAL A 19 -6.00 2.64 -4.57
C VAL A 19 -5.05 1.44 -4.51
N PRO A 20 -3.74 1.59 -4.74
CA PRO A 20 -2.85 0.42 -4.69
C PRO A 20 -2.79 -0.24 -3.31
N TYR A 21 -2.92 0.53 -2.23
CA TYR A 21 -2.99 -0.03 -0.88
C TYR A 21 -4.23 -0.90 -0.70
N VAL A 22 -5.37 -0.39 -1.15
CA VAL A 22 -6.66 -1.09 -1.04
C VAL A 22 -6.69 -2.35 -1.89
N VAL A 23 -6.11 -2.27 -3.09
CA VAL A 23 -5.97 -3.41 -3.99
C VAL A 23 -5.12 -4.50 -3.33
N ALA A 24 -3.98 -4.12 -2.75
CA ALA A 24 -3.12 -5.06 -2.03
C ALA A 24 -3.88 -5.74 -0.88
N LEU A 25 -4.67 -4.98 -0.12
CA LEU A 25 -5.50 -5.53 0.95
C LEU A 25 -6.52 -6.54 0.43
N GLY A 26 -7.20 -6.21 -0.68
CA GLY A 26 -8.20 -7.10 -1.28
C GLY A 26 -7.60 -8.42 -1.70
N ILE A 27 -6.40 -8.38 -2.27
CA ILE A 27 -5.68 -9.60 -2.68
C ILE A 27 -5.22 -10.39 -1.47
N CYS A 28 -4.63 -9.74 -0.47
CA CYS A 28 -4.16 -10.40 0.75
C CYS A 28 -5.30 -11.07 1.51
N GLY A 29 -6.52 -10.53 1.44
CA GLY A 29 -7.69 -11.14 2.05
C GLY A 29 -8.10 -12.46 1.41
N LYS A 30 -7.63 -12.75 0.20
CA LYS A 30 -7.93 -13.97 -0.56
C LYS A 30 -6.75 -14.91 -0.72
N MET A 31 -5.53 -14.46 -0.37
CA MET A 31 -4.33 -15.26 -0.48
C MET A 31 -3.81 -15.58 0.92
N GLU A 32 -3.99 -16.82 1.36
CA GLU A 32 -3.50 -17.25 2.66
C GLU A 32 -1.99 -17.11 2.73
N GLY A 33 -1.52 -16.56 3.85
CA GLY A 33 -0.09 -16.36 4.08
C GLY A 33 0.50 -15.13 3.40
N ALA A 34 -0.31 -14.34 2.69
CA ALA A 34 0.18 -13.12 2.06
C ALA A 34 0.20 -11.95 3.05
N GLY A 35 1.17 -11.07 2.87
CA GLY A 35 1.29 -9.81 3.59
C GLY A 35 1.65 -8.69 2.61
N ILE A 36 1.87 -7.52 3.16
CA ILE A 36 2.20 -6.34 2.36
C ILE A 36 3.57 -5.81 2.79
N ALA A 37 4.50 -5.71 1.85
CA ALA A 37 5.72 -4.93 2.06
C ALA A 37 5.39 -3.48 1.73
N TRP A 38 5.61 -2.60 2.70
CA TRP A 38 5.32 -1.18 2.53
C TRP A 38 5.98 -0.66 1.23
N PRO A 39 5.27 0.12 0.39
CA PRO A 39 3.90 0.60 0.63
C PRO A 39 2.79 -0.38 0.25
N HIS A 40 2.91 -1.14 -0.85
CA HIS A 40 1.81 -1.98 -1.33
C HIS A 40 2.25 -3.18 -2.18
N THR A 41 3.46 -3.66 -1.99
CA THR A 41 3.91 -4.89 -2.66
C THR A 41 3.38 -6.11 -1.91
N ILE A 42 2.78 -7.05 -2.64
CA ILE A 42 2.25 -8.27 -2.05
C ILE A 42 3.39 -9.28 -1.91
N VAL A 43 3.59 -9.77 -0.70
CA VAL A 43 4.69 -10.70 -0.39
C VAL A 43 4.15 -11.90 0.38
N ASP A 44 4.94 -12.97 0.40
CA ASP A 44 4.72 -14.04 1.37
C ASP A 44 5.11 -13.49 2.75
N ALA A 45 4.20 -13.58 3.73
CA ALA A 45 4.42 -12.98 5.03
C ALA A 45 5.56 -13.65 5.82
N THR A 46 5.88 -14.89 5.51
CA THR A 46 6.93 -15.66 6.19
C THR A 46 8.28 -15.50 5.50
N SER A 47 8.34 -15.79 4.19
CA SER A 47 9.60 -15.74 3.44
C SER A 47 9.98 -14.35 2.97
N LYS A 48 9.00 -13.43 2.92
CA LYS A 48 9.15 -12.07 2.37
C LYS A 48 9.37 -12.03 0.86
N GLU A 49 9.21 -13.16 0.18
CA GLU A 49 9.31 -13.19 -1.29
C GLU A 49 8.17 -12.38 -1.91
N VAL A 50 8.49 -11.65 -2.98
CA VAL A 50 7.51 -10.86 -3.72
C VAL A 50 6.60 -11.81 -4.49
N LEU A 51 5.27 -11.70 -4.24
CA LEU A 51 4.25 -12.44 -4.98
C LEU A 51 3.69 -11.59 -6.11
N SER A 52 3.51 -10.32 -5.89
CA SER A 52 3.08 -9.37 -6.92
C SER A 52 3.43 -7.95 -6.54
N GLU A 53 4.00 -7.20 -7.47
CA GLU A 53 3.99 -5.75 -7.41
C GLU A 53 2.56 -5.27 -7.64
N VAL A 54 2.21 -4.14 -7.06
CA VAL A 54 0.94 -3.45 -7.33
C VAL A 54 1.31 -2.08 -7.87
N VAL A 55 1.18 -1.91 -9.18
CA VAL A 55 1.57 -0.67 -9.85
C VAL A 55 0.31 0.04 -10.33
N SER A 56 0.11 1.27 -9.91
CA SER A 56 -1.08 2.04 -10.27
C SER A 56 -0.72 3.21 -11.18
N HIS A 57 -1.64 3.51 -12.10
CA HIS A 57 -1.53 4.64 -13.01
C HIS A 57 -2.88 5.31 -13.14
N ALA A 58 -2.99 6.55 -12.67
CA ALA A 58 -4.21 7.31 -12.77
C ALA A 58 -4.32 8.01 -14.13
N GLY A 59 -5.52 8.11 -14.65
CA GLY A 59 -5.78 8.78 -15.92
C GLY A 59 -7.19 9.32 -15.98
N TYR A 60 -7.52 9.90 -17.12
CA TYR A 60 -8.85 10.46 -17.38
C TYR A 60 -9.33 10.02 -18.75
N ASP A 61 -10.52 9.45 -18.80
CA ASP A 61 -11.19 9.00 -20.01
C ASP A 61 -12.68 8.95 -19.68
N GLU A 62 -13.42 9.97 -20.06
CA GLU A 62 -14.82 10.15 -19.68
C GLU A 62 -15.04 10.11 -18.16
N GLY A 63 -14.00 10.37 -17.39
CA GLY A 63 -13.96 10.31 -15.94
C GLY A 63 -12.61 9.80 -15.46
N MET A 64 -12.33 10.05 -14.19
CA MET A 64 -11.08 9.57 -13.59
C MET A 64 -11.08 8.04 -13.49
N PHE A 65 -9.92 7.44 -13.72
CA PHE A 65 -9.71 6.01 -13.52
C PHE A 65 -8.32 5.77 -12.94
N VAL A 66 -8.15 4.59 -12.37
CA VAL A 66 -6.84 4.07 -11.99
C VAL A 66 -6.69 2.69 -12.62
N ASP A 67 -5.65 2.52 -13.40
CA ASP A 67 -5.25 1.21 -13.93
C ASP A 67 -4.25 0.60 -12.95
N VAL A 68 -4.55 -0.59 -12.48
CA VAL A 68 -3.68 -1.32 -11.56
C VAL A 68 -3.13 -2.54 -12.26
N THR A 69 -1.82 -2.60 -12.35
CA THR A 69 -1.11 -3.73 -12.95
C THR A 69 -0.75 -4.73 -11.85
N LEU A 70 -1.13 -5.97 -12.05
CA LEU A 70 -1.00 -7.05 -11.08
C LEU A 70 -0.39 -8.30 -11.73
N ASP A 71 0.30 -9.10 -10.93
CA ASP A 71 0.80 -10.41 -11.34
C ASP A 71 0.21 -11.49 -10.43
N VAL A 72 -1.13 -11.56 -10.42
CA VAL A 72 -1.90 -12.56 -9.69
C VAL A 72 -2.95 -13.15 -10.62
N ASP A 73 -3.62 -14.20 -10.18
CA ASP A 73 -4.66 -14.83 -10.97
C ASP A 73 -5.84 -13.87 -11.17
N GLU A 74 -6.40 -13.83 -12.39
CA GLU A 74 -7.52 -12.95 -12.72
C GLU A 74 -8.78 -13.24 -11.91
N SER A 75 -8.90 -14.44 -11.33
CA SER A 75 -10.01 -14.77 -10.44
C SER A 75 -10.08 -13.84 -9.21
N LEU A 76 -8.99 -13.13 -8.90
CA LEU A 76 -8.95 -12.18 -7.80
C LEU A 76 -9.48 -10.79 -8.17
N ASP A 77 -9.76 -10.54 -9.44
CA ASP A 77 -10.20 -9.21 -9.89
C ASP A 77 -11.51 -8.77 -9.25
N GLU A 78 -12.43 -9.70 -9.03
CA GLU A 78 -13.69 -9.37 -8.35
C GLU A 78 -13.45 -8.94 -6.91
N ALA A 79 -12.57 -9.61 -6.20
CA ALA A 79 -12.19 -9.23 -4.84
C ALA A 79 -11.55 -7.85 -4.82
N VAL A 80 -10.70 -7.53 -5.80
CA VAL A 80 -10.10 -6.21 -5.96
C VAL A 80 -11.19 -5.15 -6.13
N ARG A 81 -12.12 -5.36 -7.06
CA ARG A 81 -13.21 -4.40 -7.31
C ARG A 81 -14.10 -4.22 -6.09
N THR A 82 -14.45 -5.30 -5.43
CA THR A 82 -15.28 -5.26 -4.21
C THR A 82 -14.59 -4.44 -3.12
N CYS A 83 -13.30 -4.64 -2.93
CA CYS A 83 -12.52 -3.94 -1.93
C CYS A 83 -12.43 -2.44 -2.24
N VAL A 84 -12.18 -2.09 -3.49
CA VAL A 84 -12.12 -0.70 -3.95
C VAL A 84 -13.48 -0.01 -3.78
N ASP A 85 -14.57 -0.69 -4.15
CA ASP A 85 -15.92 -0.14 -4.03
C ASP A 85 -16.31 0.12 -2.57
N ALA A 86 -16.00 -0.81 -1.67
CA ALA A 86 -16.27 -0.64 -0.24
C ALA A 86 -15.46 0.52 0.35
N TRP A 87 -14.22 0.63 -0.05
CA TRP A 87 -13.35 1.72 0.37
C TRP A 87 -13.85 3.08 -0.13
N ALA A 88 -14.22 3.15 -1.41
CA ALA A 88 -14.76 4.38 -1.99
C ALA A 88 -16.06 4.80 -1.29
N ALA A 89 -16.92 3.84 -0.97
CA ALA A 89 -18.16 4.11 -0.24
C ALA A 89 -17.88 4.67 1.16
N ALA A 90 -16.85 4.18 1.83
CA ALA A 90 -16.46 4.68 3.16
C ALA A 90 -15.92 6.11 3.12
N LEU A 91 -15.36 6.53 1.98
CA LEU A 91 -14.85 7.89 1.77
C LEU A 91 -15.91 8.84 1.20
N ALA A 92 -17.08 8.33 0.80
CA ALA A 92 -18.10 9.15 0.14
C ALA A 92 -18.51 10.35 1.00
N GLY A 93 -18.51 11.53 0.39
CA GLY A 93 -18.83 12.79 1.07
C GLY A 93 -17.71 13.33 1.97
N ARG A 94 -16.52 12.71 1.95
CA ARG A 94 -15.38 13.13 2.78
C ARG A 94 -14.11 13.29 1.93
N PRO A 95 -14.09 14.24 0.99
CA PRO A 95 -13.00 14.33 0.00
C PRO A 95 -11.64 14.74 0.57
N VAL A 96 -11.61 15.24 1.80
CA VAL A 96 -10.37 15.65 2.48
C VAL A 96 -9.88 14.61 3.49
N LEU A 97 -10.63 13.53 3.70
CA LEU A 97 -10.21 12.47 4.61
C LEU A 97 -9.00 11.73 4.02
N GLY A 98 -8.02 11.40 4.84
CA GLY A 98 -6.86 10.62 4.40
C GLY A 98 -7.31 9.30 3.79
N PRO A 99 -6.73 8.88 2.65
CA PRO A 99 -7.24 7.74 1.89
C PRO A 99 -7.22 6.43 2.64
N LEU A 100 -6.28 6.22 3.57
CA LEU A 100 -6.22 4.96 4.32
C LEU A 100 -7.06 4.96 5.59
N ALA A 101 -7.69 6.10 5.95
CA ALA A 101 -8.47 6.17 7.19
C ALA A 101 -9.47 5.02 7.36
N PRO A 102 -10.24 4.62 6.32
CA PRO A 102 -11.20 3.52 6.49
C PRO A 102 -10.55 2.14 6.65
N VAL A 103 -9.30 1.98 6.24
CA VAL A 103 -8.63 0.66 6.15
C VAL A 103 -7.30 0.61 6.91
N LEU A 104 -6.97 1.65 7.67
CA LEU A 104 -5.66 1.77 8.30
C LEU A 104 -5.34 0.60 9.23
N GLU A 105 -6.30 0.17 10.05
CA GLU A 105 -6.10 -0.95 10.95
C GLU A 105 -5.85 -2.26 10.20
N GLU A 106 -6.66 -2.53 9.18
CA GLU A 106 -6.48 -3.73 8.36
C GLU A 106 -5.13 -3.70 7.65
N TYR A 107 -4.75 -2.55 7.12
CA TYR A 107 -3.48 -2.37 6.43
C TYR A 107 -2.31 -2.60 7.39
N ALA A 108 -2.37 -2.01 8.59
CA ALA A 108 -1.32 -2.19 9.60
C ALA A 108 -1.17 -3.67 10.01
N ASN A 109 -2.28 -4.42 10.04
CA ASN A 109 -2.25 -5.84 10.37
C ASN A 109 -1.62 -6.70 9.26
N LYS A 110 -1.60 -6.22 8.03
CA LYS A 110 -1.04 -6.94 6.88
C LYS A 110 0.37 -6.50 6.52
N VAL A 111 0.76 -5.30 6.91
CA VAL A 111 2.11 -4.79 6.63
C VAL A 111 3.14 -5.62 7.38
N THR A 112 4.17 -6.05 6.65
CA THR A 112 5.31 -6.76 7.25
C THR A 112 6.31 -5.75 7.83
N LEU A 113 7.16 -6.21 8.72
CA LEU A 113 8.25 -5.44 9.34
C LEU A 113 7.80 -4.38 10.34
N LEU A 114 6.50 -4.15 10.55
CA LEU A 114 6.03 -3.21 11.56
C LEU A 114 6.50 -3.70 12.94
N GLY A 115 7.15 -2.83 13.69
CA GLY A 115 7.76 -3.16 14.98
C GLY A 115 9.18 -3.70 14.91
N GLU A 116 9.72 -3.92 13.71
CA GLU A 116 11.05 -4.48 13.49
C GLU A 116 12.06 -3.42 13.10
N ASP A 117 13.34 -3.75 13.27
CA ASP A 117 14.43 -2.89 12.81
C ASP A 117 14.54 -2.93 11.30
N VAL A 118 14.59 -1.77 10.69
CA VAL A 118 14.56 -1.61 9.25
C VAL A 118 15.60 -0.61 8.76
N LEU A 119 15.90 -0.72 7.46
CA LEU A 119 16.64 0.30 6.73
C LEU A 119 15.67 1.06 5.86
N VAL A 120 15.73 2.38 5.90
CA VAL A 120 15.00 3.27 4.98
C VAL A 120 15.95 3.58 3.83
N THR A 121 15.49 3.35 2.62
CA THR A 121 16.34 3.46 1.43
C THR A 121 15.77 4.43 0.40
N TYR A 122 16.67 5.04 -0.36
CA TYR A 122 16.29 5.76 -1.59
C TYR A 122 15.91 4.76 -2.69
N PRO A 123 15.30 5.23 -3.79
CA PRO A 123 14.95 4.35 -4.92
C PRO A 123 16.14 3.61 -5.52
N ASN A 124 17.34 4.15 -5.42
CA ASN A 124 18.56 3.49 -5.91
C ASN A 124 19.11 2.43 -4.95
N GLY A 125 18.41 2.17 -3.83
CA GLY A 125 18.81 1.19 -2.84
C GLY A 125 19.79 1.69 -1.78
N LYS A 126 20.28 2.91 -1.89
CA LYS A 126 21.19 3.47 -0.88
C LYS A 126 20.43 3.72 0.41
N VAL A 127 21.09 3.43 1.54
CA VAL A 127 20.49 3.62 2.86
C VAL A 127 20.48 5.10 3.22
N TYR A 128 19.31 5.59 3.59
CA TYR A 128 19.13 6.94 4.13
C TYR A 128 19.19 6.95 5.66
N ALA A 129 18.51 5.98 6.30
CA ALA A 129 18.39 5.93 7.75
C ALA A 129 18.17 4.48 8.21
N GLN A 130 18.41 4.25 9.49
CA GLN A 130 18.11 2.97 10.15
C GLN A 130 17.36 3.25 11.45
N GLY A 131 16.37 2.42 11.73
CA GLY A 131 15.57 2.54 12.93
C GLY A 131 14.52 1.46 13.03
N THR A 132 13.53 1.69 13.89
CA THR A 132 12.42 0.79 14.11
C THR A 132 11.18 1.32 13.38
N PHE A 133 10.53 0.47 12.59
CA PHE A 133 9.31 0.83 11.88
C PHE A 133 8.16 0.83 12.88
N VAL A 134 7.71 2.01 13.34
CA VAL A 134 6.81 2.13 14.49
C VAL A 134 5.38 2.51 14.13
N GLY A 135 5.11 2.95 12.92
CA GLY A 135 3.74 3.36 12.61
C GLY A 135 3.51 3.73 11.16
N LEU A 136 2.25 4.01 10.87
CA LEU A 136 1.74 4.37 9.55
C LEU A 136 0.69 5.46 9.74
N ASP A 137 0.56 6.35 8.76
CA ASP A 137 -0.49 7.35 8.81
C ASP A 137 -1.56 7.11 7.74
N VAL A 138 -2.60 7.95 7.76
CA VAL A 138 -3.74 7.81 6.83
C VAL A 138 -3.39 8.14 5.37
N TRP A 139 -2.19 8.66 5.12
CA TRP A 139 -1.67 8.91 3.78
C TRP A 139 -0.72 7.82 3.31
N GLY A 140 -0.49 6.80 4.13
CA GLY A 140 0.40 5.69 3.80
C GLY A 140 1.86 5.96 4.09
N ARG A 141 2.18 7.06 4.78
CA ARG A 141 3.56 7.34 5.17
C ARG A 141 3.98 6.42 6.30
N ALA A 142 5.24 6.00 6.27
CA ALA A 142 5.82 5.17 7.31
C ALA A 142 6.53 6.04 8.34
N THR A 143 6.34 5.75 9.62
CA THR A 143 7.07 6.39 10.70
C THR A 143 8.15 5.45 11.20
N VAL A 144 9.40 5.94 11.23
CA VAL A 144 10.55 5.18 11.71
C VAL A 144 11.20 5.94 12.85
N ARG A 145 11.40 5.25 13.98
CA ARG A 145 12.10 5.79 15.13
C ARG A 145 13.58 5.48 14.99
N LEU A 146 14.39 6.53 14.88
CA LEU A 146 15.84 6.40 14.76
C LEU A 146 16.48 6.05 16.11
N VAL A 147 17.76 5.65 16.06
CA VAL A 147 18.53 5.26 17.26
C VAL A 147 18.56 6.38 18.30
N ASN A 148 18.54 7.65 17.86
CA ASN A 148 18.54 8.80 18.78
C ASN A 148 17.17 9.11 19.38
N GLY A 149 16.13 8.30 19.06
CA GLY A 149 14.78 8.48 19.57
C GLY A 149 13.91 9.40 18.70
N GLN A 150 14.48 10.05 17.69
CA GLN A 150 13.71 10.91 16.78
C GLN A 150 12.84 10.06 15.88
N GLU A 151 11.59 10.48 15.68
CA GLU A 151 10.67 9.82 14.76
C GLU A 151 10.54 10.64 13.48
N LEU A 152 10.75 9.99 12.35
CA LEU A 152 10.64 10.62 11.04
C LEU A 152 9.57 9.92 10.22
N GLU A 153 8.85 10.68 9.40
CA GLU A 153 7.86 10.15 8.45
C GLU A 153 8.46 10.11 7.04
N PHE A 154 8.20 9.01 6.36
CA PHE A 154 8.74 8.76 5.02
C PHE A 154 7.62 8.53 4.03
N ALA A 155 7.66 9.29 2.92
CA ALA A 155 6.68 9.14 1.84
C ALA A 155 7.07 7.98 0.92
N ALA A 156 6.07 7.20 0.52
CA ALA A 156 6.27 6.02 -0.33
C ALA A 156 6.84 6.35 -1.71
N GLU A 157 6.59 7.55 -2.21
CA GLU A 157 7.07 7.99 -3.52
C GLU A 157 8.59 8.21 -3.55
N ARG A 158 9.21 8.37 -2.38
CA ARG A 158 10.62 8.78 -2.26
C ARG A 158 11.49 7.76 -1.56
N PHE A 159 10.90 6.82 -0.83
CA PHE A 159 11.65 5.91 0.03
C PHE A 159 11.09 4.51 -0.03
N GLY A 160 11.93 3.54 0.30
CA GLY A 160 11.55 2.15 0.54
C GLY A 160 12.01 1.72 1.93
N ILE A 161 11.50 0.57 2.36
CA ILE A 161 11.87 -0.04 3.64
C ILE A 161 12.26 -1.49 3.39
N ARG A 162 13.37 -1.92 4.00
CA ARG A 162 13.79 -3.32 3.97
C ARG A 162 14.30 -3.73 5.34
N PRO A 163 14.39 -5.05 5.62
CA PRO A 163 14.94 -5.50 6.90
C PRO A 163 16.35 -4.98 7.14
N ALA A 164 16.68 -4.71 8.40
CA ALA A 164 18.01 -4.25 8.78
C ALA A 164 19.08 -5.33 8.63
N ILE A 165 18.67 -6.58 8.48
CA ILE A 165 19.57 -7.73 8.35
C ILE A 165 19.44 -8.35 6.97
#